data_a12f033b7fc9dc530324ff3d2364b216
#
_entry.id   a12f033b7fc9dc530324ff3d2364b216
#
_cell.length_a   1.000
_cell.length_b   1.000
_cell.length_c   1.000
_cell.angle_alpha   90.00
_cell.angle_beta   90.00
_cell.angle_gamma   90.00
#
_symmetry.space_group_name_H-M   'P 1'
#
loop_
_entity.id
_entity.type
_entity.pdbx_description
1 polymer ?
#
loop_
_entity_poly.entity_id
_entity_poly.type
_entity_poly.pdbx_seq_one_letter_code
_entity_poly.pdbx_strand_id
1 'polypeptide(L)'
;MLVKKIFNNNVLLAEDGDQEIVVIGRGVGFQQKIGQVVAQQKIEKCYYPKDQRWTTLFNELTSAIAFEYIEIASHIIATAEARLDTDFDDYLLIGLADHIQFAVARQLKALPIKNEL
;
A
#
# COMPACT_ATOMS: atom_id res chain seq x y z
N MET A 1 6.83 -13.51 -10.93
CA MET A 1 7.38 -12.15 -11.07
C MET A 1 8.62 -11.98 -10.20
N LEU A 2 9.56 -11.20 -10.67
CA LEU A 2 10.84 -11.00 -10.04
C LEU A 2 10.95 -9.62 -9.42
N VAL A 3 11.64 -9.52 -8.29
CA VAL A 3 11.89 -8.23 -7.63
C VAL A 3 12.80 -7.37 -8.51
N LYS A 4 12.35 -6.17 -8.84
CA LYS A 4 13.14 -5.21 -9.61
C LYS A 4 13.70 -4.09 -8.74
N LYS A 5 12.92 -3.61 -7.79
CA LYS A 5 13.32 -2.54 -6.88
C LYS A 5 12.53 -2.66 -5.57
N ILE A 6 13.19 -2.45 -4.45
CA ILE A 6 12.55 -2.52 -3.14
C ILE A 6 12.38 -1.09 -2.62
N PHE A 7 11.15 -0.66 -2.38
CA PHE A 7 10.88 0.67 -1.85
C PHE A 7 10.97 0.68 -0.32
N ASN A 8 10.37 -0.34 0.30
CA ASN A 8 10.46 -0.53 1.75
C ASN A 8 10.05 -1.99 2.04
N ASN A 9 9.90 -2.33 3.33
CA ASN A 9 9.57 -3.70 3.72
C ASN A 9 8.22 -4.19 3.18
N ASN A 10 7.34 -3.30 2.78
CA ASN A 10 5.95 -3.63 2.44
C ASN A 10 5.57 -3.28 1.01
N VAL A 11 6.45 -2.64 0.26
CA VAL A 11 6.17 -2.21 -1.12
C VAL A 11 7.41 -2.44 -1.97
N LEU A 12 7.21 -3.08 -3.11
CA LEU A 12 8.30 -3.27 -4.07
C LEU A 12 7.79 -3.13 -5.50
N LEU A 13 8.72 -2.94 -6.42
CA LEU A 13 8.46 -2.99 -7.85
C LEU A 13 8.93 -4.34 -8.35
N ALA A 14 8.04 -5.07 -9.00
CA ALA A 14 8.34 -6.36 -9.59
C ALA A 14 8.26 -6.26 -11.11
N GLU A 15 8.77 -7.30 -11.75
CA GLU A 15 8.81 -7.41 -13.18
C GLU A 15 8.26 -8.77 -13.59
N ASP A 16 7.34 -8.80 -14.56
CA ASP A 16 6.82 -10.03 -15.11
C ASP A 16 6.88 -9.88 -16.64
N GLY A 17 7.90 -10.47 -17.25
CA GLY A 17 8.22 -10.20 -18.64
C GLY A 17 8.62 -8.74 -18.81
N ASP A 18 7.91 -8.03 -19.68
CA ASP A 18 8.17 -6.60 -19.91
C ASP A 18 7.32 -5.69 -19.04
N GLN A 19 6.46 -6.28 -18.21
CA GLN A 19 5.52 -5.49 -17.40
C GLN A 19 6.06 -5.25 -16.01
N GLU A 20 5.99 -3.99 -15.57
CA GLU A 20 6.28 -3.62 -14.19
C GLU A 20 5.02 -3.67 -13.35
N ILE A 21 5.17 -4.12 -12.11
CA ILE A 21 4.06 -4.28 -11.19
C ILE A 21 4.47 -3.76 -9.82
N VAL A 22 3.70 -2.84 -9.26
CA VAL A 22 3.91 -2.42 -7.87
C VAL A 22 3.17 -3.39 -6.98
N VAL A 23 3.90 -4.02 -6.07
CA VAL A 23 3.37 -5.04 -5.17
C VAL A 23 3.35 -4.51 -3.75
N ILE A 24 2.20 -4.60 -3.12
CA ILE A 24 2.00 -4.19 -1.73
C ILE A 24 1.65 -5.42 -0.90
N GLY A 25 2.29 -5.56 0.24
CA GLY A 25 1.97 -6.64 1.17
C GLY A 25 2.88 -6.56 2.38
N ARG A 26 2.37 -6.92 3.54
CA ARG A 26 3.15 -6.87 4.77
C ARG A 26 4.36 -7.78 4.66
N GLY A 27 5.54 -7.21 4.75
CA GLY A 27 6.81 -7.93 4.68
C GLY A 27 7.20 -8.41 3.30
N VAL A 28 6.49 -8.01 2.24
CA VAL A 28 6.76 -8.48 0.87
C VAL A 28 8.16 -8.09 0.39
N GLY A 29 8.68 -6.96 0.87
CA GLY A 29 10.02 -6.50 0.54
C GLY A 29 11.08 -6.82 1.60
N PHE A 30 10.66 -7.40 2.73
CA PHE A 30 11.58 -7.65 3.84
C PHE A 30 12.58 -8.74 3.48
N GLN A 31 13.88 -8.42 3.62
CA GLN A 31 14.98 -9.33 3.32
C GLN A 31 14.96 -9.86 1.88
N GLN A 32 14.34 -9.14 0.97
CA GLN A 32 14.31 -9.51 -0.44
C GLN A 32 15.52 -8.91 -1.16
N LYS A 33 15.88 -9.53 -2.28
CA LYS A 33 16.95 -9.04 -3.14
C LYS A 33 16.45 -8.92 -4.57
N ILE A 34 17.02 -7.97 -5.30
CA ILE A 34 16.72 -7.79 -6.71
C ILE A 34 16.99 -9.10 -7.44
N GLY A 35 16.04 -9.50 -8.28
CA GLY A 35 16.12 -10.75 -9.06
C GLY A 35 15.48 -11.96 -8.39
N GLN A 36 15.10 -11.87 -7.12
CA GLN A 36 14.40 -12.97 -6.46
C GLN A 36 12.93 -13.02 -6.86
N VAL A 37 12.35 -14.20 -6.75
CA VAL A 37 10.92 -14.39 -6.99
C VAL A 37 10.13 -13.77 -5.84
N VAL A 38 9.10 -13.00 -6.17
CA VAL A 38 8.22 -12.38 -5.16
C VAL A 38 7.43 -13.47 -4.43
N ALA A 39 7.36 -13.37 -3.10
CA ALA A 39 6.62 -14.32 -2.27
C ALA A 39 5.11 -14.11 -2.46
N GLN A 40 4.47 -14.99 -3.20
CA GLN A 40 3.06 -14.88 -3.55
C GLN A 40 2.14 -14.76 -2.33
N GLN A 41 2.46 -15.49 -1.27
CA GLN A 41 1.62 -15.51 -0.06
C GLN A 41 1.65 -14.18 0.69
N LYS A 42 2.59 -13.29 0.40
CA LYS A 42 2.70 -11.99 1.05
C LYS A 42 2.03 -10.87 0.26
N ILE A 43 1.56 -11.16 -0.95
CA ILE A 43 0.95 -10.14 -1.80
C ILE A 43 -0.44 -9.80 -1.30
N GLU A 44 -0.66 -8.52 -0.96
CA GLU A 44 -1.98 -7.98 -0.63
C GLU A 44 -2.65 -7.43 -1.88
N LYS A 45 -1.93 -6.63 -2.64
CA LYS A 45 -2.49 -5.96 -3.82
C LYS A 45 -1.38 -5.68 -4.82
N CYS A 46 -1.73 -5.76 -6.10
CA CYS A 46 -0.83 -5.40 -7.21
C CYS A 46 -1.41 -4.22 -7.98
N TYR A 47 -0.54 -3.31 -8.40
CA TYR A 47 -0.91 -2.18 -9.26
C TYR A 47 0.00 -2.16 -10.48
N TYR A 48 -0.56 -1.70 -11.60
CA TYR A 48 0.15 -1.67 -12.88
C TYR A 48 0.49 -0.21 -13.21
N PRO A 49 1.76 0.21 -13.02
CA PRO A 49 2.14 1.59 -13.28
C PRO A 49 1.89 1.99 -14.73
N LYS A 50 1.40 3.20 -14.92
CA LYS A 50 1.18 3.74 -16.25
C LYS A 50 2.49 4.27 -16.84
N ASP A 51 3.35 4.82 -15.99
CA ASP A 51 4.65 5.37 -16.36
C ASP A 51 5.52 5.55 -15.12
N GLN A 52 6.74 6.07 -15.32
CA GLN A 52 7.68 6.28 -14.23
C GLN A 52 7.19 7.32 -13.21
N ARG A 53 6.47 8.33 -13.66
CA ARG A 53 5.90 9.34 -12.76
C ARG A 53 4.88 8.74 -11.82
N TRP A 54 4.04 7.84 -12.33
CA TRP A 54 3.05 7.12 -11.53
C TRP A 54 3.74 6.34 -10.41
N THR A 55 4.80 5.60 -10.75
CA THR A 55 5.53 4.78 -9.79
C THR A 55 6.18 5.64 -8.69
N THR A 56 6.82 6.73 -9.10
CA THR A 56 7.49 7.64 -8.16
C THR A 56 6.49 8.27 -7.20
N LEU A 57 5.39 8.78 -7.72
CA LEU A 57 4.37 9.43 -6.91
C LEU A 57 3.70 8.42 -5.97
N PHE A 58 3.37 7.24 -6.47
CA PHE A 58 2.75 6.19 -5.66
C PHE A 58 3.66 5.82 -4.48
N ASN A 59 4.96 5.66 -4.74
CA ASN A 59 5.92 5.36 -3.70
C ASN A 59 6.01 6.48 -2.66
N GLU A 60 6.07 7.73 -3.09
CA GLU A 60 6.12 8.87 -2.17
C GLU A 60 4.89 8.94 -1.27
N LEU A 61 3.71 8.78 -1.86
CA LEU A 61 2.45 8.87 -1.12
C LEU A 61 2.30 7.71 -0.14
N THR A 62 2.61 6.49 -0.55
CA THR A 62 2.50 5.33 0.34
C THR A 62 3.53 5.38 1.46
N SER A 63 4.72 5.94 1.21
CA SER A 63 5.77 6.05 2.22
C SER A 63 5.41 7.01 3.36
N ALA A 64 4.48 7.93 3.12
CA ALA A 64 4.03 8.90 4.12
C ALA A 64 2.95 8.34 5.03
N ILE A 65 2.46 7.13 4.76
CA ILE A 65 1.34 6.53 5.49
C ILE A 65 1.82 5.27 6.20
N ALA A 66 1.46 5.11 7.48
CA ALA A 66 1.76 3.89 8.20
C ALA A 66 1.05 2.71 7.53
N PHE A 67 1.77 1.60 7.37
CA PHE A 67 1.28 0.48 6.56
C PHE A 67 -0.02 -0.12 7.09
N GLU A 68 -0.25 -0.08 8.39
CA GLU A 68 -1.49 -0.58 8.99
C GLU A 68 -2.73 0.10 8.39
N TYR A 69 -2.64 1.38 8.06
CA TYR A 69 -3.75 2.11 7.45
C TYR A 69 -3.93 1.72 5.99
N ILE A 70 -2.83 1.41 5.31
CA ILE A 70 -2.88 0.90 3.94
C ILE A 70 -3.58 -0.46 3.92
N GLU A 71 -3.28 -1.33 4.88
CA GLU A 71 -3.95 -2.63 4.99
C GLU A 71 -5.45 -2.48 5.23
N ILE A 72 -5.82 -1.61 6.16
CA ILE A 72 -7.24 -1.37 6.46
C ILE A 72 -7.96 -0.85 5.21
N ALA A 73 -7.38 0.14 4.56
CA ALA A 73 -7.96 0.71 3.34
C ALA A 73 -8.09 -0.34 2.23
N SER A 74 -7.08 -1.19 2.06
CA SER A 74 -7.10 -2.26 1.08
C SER A 74 -8.26 -3.22 1.32
N HIS A 75 -8.50 -3.62 2.56
CA HIS A 75 -9.61 -4.49 2.91
C HIS A 75 -10.97 -3.84 2.65
N ILE A 76 -11.10 -2.57 3.00
CA ILE A 76 -12.35 -1.83 2.75
C ILE A 76 -12.64 -1.76 1.26
N ILE A 77 -11.62 -1.42 0.47
CA ILE A 77 -11.76 -1.30 -0.99
C ILE A 77 -12.11 -2.65 -1.61
N ALA A 78 -11.42 -3.72 -1.23
CA ALA A 78 -11.68 -5.05 -1.77
C ALA A 78 -13.13 -5.50 -1.47
N THR A 79 -13.61 -5.24 -0.26
CA THR A 79 -14.97 -5.56 0.13
C THR A 79 -15.99 -4.76 -0.70
N ALA A 80 -15.73 -3.46 -0.87
CA ALA A 80 -16.63 -2.59 -1.65
C ALA A 80 -16.63 -2.99 -3.13
N GLU A 81 -15.47 -3.29 -3.69
CA GLU A 81 -15.37 -3.72 -5.09
C GLU A 81 -16.14 -5.01 -5.32
N ALA A 82 -16.03 -5.97 -4.40
CA ALA A 82 -16.76 -7.23 -4.51
C ALA A 82 -18.27 -7.03 -4.43
N ARG A 83 -18.73 -6.17 -3.52
CA ARG A 83 -20.17 -5.94 -3.32
C ARG A 83 -20.80 -5.12 -4.43
N LEU A 84 -20.06 -4.17 -4.98
CA LEU A 84 -20.57 -3.27 -6.02
C LEU A 84 -20.23 -3.76 -7.42
N ASP A 85 -19.47 -4.85 -7.54
CA ASP A 85 -19.02 -5.42 -8.81
C ASP A 85 -18.39 -4.35 -9.70
N THR A 86 -17.42 -3.62 -9.11
CA THR A 86 -16.73 -2.52 -9.78
C THR A 86 -15.29 -2.45 -9.32
N ASP A 87 -14.43 -1.84 -10.13
CA ASP A 87 -13.06 -1.55 -9.77
C ASP A 87 -12.90 -0.06 -9.54
N PHE A 88 -12.26 0.31 -8.44
CA PHE A 88 -12.01 1.71 -8.13
C PHE A 88 -10.65 2.14 -8.66
N ASP A 89 -10.45 3.45 -8.73
CA ASP A 89 -9.18 4.04 -9.12
C ASP A 89 -8.06 3.63 -8.14
N ASP A 90 -6.85 3.42 -8.67
CA ASP A 90 -5.70 2.97 -7.88
C ASP A 90 -5.37 3.93 -6.73
N TYR A 91 -5.55 5.24 -6.93
CA TYR A 91 -5.23 6.22 -5.91
C TYR A 91 -6.25 6.26 -4.77
N LEU A 92 -7.38 5.57 -4.90
CA LEU A 92 -8.35 5.51 -3.81
C LEU A 92 -7.73 4.85 -2.58
N LEU A 93 -6.87 3.85 -2.75
CA LEU A 93 -6.17 3.22 -1.64
C LEU A 93 -5.41 4.26 -0.81
N ILE A 94 -4.64 5.09 -1.50
CA ILE A 94 -3.80 6.10 -0.84
C ILE A 94 -4.69 7.14 -0.17
N GLY A 95 -5.70 7.64 -0.87
CA GLY A 95 -6.60 8.64 -0.33
C GLY A 95 -7.35 8.17 0.90
N LEU A 96 -7.86 6.94 0.85
CA LEU A 96 -8.58 6.37 1.99
C LEU A 96 -7.65 6.11 3.17
N ALA A 97 -6.47 5.54 2.92
CA ALA A 97 -5.50 5.26 3.97
C ALA A 97 -5.04 6.56 4.65
N ASP A 98 -4.76 7.59 3.85
CA ASP A 98 -4.38 8.89 4.38
C ASP A 98 -5.48 9.51 5.23
N HIS A 99 -6.72 9.41 4.76
CA HIS A 99 -7.88 9.91 5.49
C HIS A 99 -8.03 9.19 6.84
N ILE A 100 -7.88 7.87 6.85
CA ILE A 100 -7.99 7.09 8.09
C ILE A 100 -6.88 7.48 9.06
N GLN A 101 -5.65 7.58 8.58
CA GLN A 101 -4.51 7.99 9.41
C GLN A 101 -4.75 9.37 10.03
N PHE A 102 -5.20 10.31 9.22
CA PHE A 102 -5.50 11.67 9.69
C PHE A 102 -6.62 11.67 10.72
N ALA A 103 -7.69 10.91 10.48
CA ALA A 103 -8.84 10.83 11.39
C ALA A 103 -8.43 10.23 12.73
N VAL A 104 -7.60 9.18 12.73
CA VAL A 104 -7.09 8.56 13.95
C VAL A 104 -6.21 9.55 14.72
N ALA A 105 -5.33 10.26 14.03
CA ALA A 105 -4.46 11.24 14.67
C ALA A 105 -5.27 12.37 15.33
N ARG A 106 -6.32 12.83 14.65
CA ARG A 106 -7.20 13.85 15.21
C ARG A 106 -7.94 13.34 16.44
N GLN A 107 -8.44 12.12 16.38
CA GLN A 107 -9.16 11.51 17.48
C GLN A 107 -8.27 11.37 18.71
N LEU A 108 -7.03 10.96 18.51
CA LEU A 108 -6.07 10.83 19.60
C LEU A 108 -5.76 12.20 20.23
N LYS A 109 -5.65 13.24 19.43
CA LYS A 109 -5.42 14.59 19.93
C LYS A 109 -6.61 15.16 20.68
N ALA A 110 -7.82 14.76 20.30
CA ALA A 110 -9.04 15.24 20.91
C ALA A 110 -9.37 14.54 22.22
N LEU A 111 -8.73 13.40 22.51
CA LEU A 111 -8.98 12.69 23.77
C LEU A 111 -8.45 13.51 24.94
N PRO A 112 -9.23 13.58 26.03
CA PRO A 112 -8.72 14.25 27.25
C PRO A 112 -7.52 13.50 27.79
N ILE A 113 -6.49 14.27 28.12
CA ILE A 113 -5.29 13.66 28.67
C ILE A 113 -5.42 13.75 30.15
N LYS A 114 -6.33 13.24 30.70
CA LYS A 114 -6.45 13.36 32.07
C LYS A 114 -5.95 12.23 32.74
N ASN A 115 -5.62 12.04 32.75
CA ASN A 115 -5.26 11.23 33.29
C ASN A 115 -4.23 11.21 33.71
N GLU A 116 -4.06 11.69 33.60
CA GLU A 116 -3.20 11.76 33.87
C GLU A 116 -2.91 11.85 34.69
N LEU A 117 -2.91 11.76 34.98
CA LEU A 117 -2.52 11.86 35.77
C LEU A 117 -2.34 11.89 36.41
#